data_c7ef7cee86f864331a2332de6413bbdb
#
_entry.id   c7ef7cee86f864331a2332de6413bbdb
#
_cell.length_a   1.000
_cell.length_b   1.000
_cell.length_c   1.000
_cell.angle_alpha   90.00
_cell.angle_beta   90.00
_cell.angle_gamma   90.00
#
_symmetry.space_group_name_H-M   'P 1'
#
loop_
_entity.id
_entity.type
_entity.pdbx_description
1 polymer ?
#
loop_
_entity_poly.entity_id
_entity_poly.type
_entity_poly.pdbx_seq_one_letter_code
_entity_poly.pdbx_strand_id
1 'polypeptide(L)'
;MGEGRLTVRKAWIVAGAALAAGLSFVMLLVVGVYIVAGNLAGGVGGASKALAKGAVPAAYSALVQKWGNLCPAINPALLAAQLYQESGFNPKAQSAAAAQGIAQFIPGTWATHGMDGDGDGDRDVWDPNDAIPSAASYDCKLASYVKDVPGDPTKNMLASYNAGAYAVIKYKGVPPYKETQNYVKTITTLQQSFAAPVSRVDPSKQAAGAIYYAQKKLGTLYLWGGDGTAEDNGRFDCSGLTKAAYESVGITLPRVANDQWNAGPHPAREELLPGDLVFFSDDLTNSRAIRHVGIYVGGGYMIDAPRTGAVIRFDPIDTPDYFGATRVTEDGAKALPTTV
;
A
#
# COMPACT_ATOMS: atom_id res chain seq x y z
N MET A 1 2.43 -71.00 4.39
CA MET A 1 3.26 -70.39 3.33
C MET A 1 2.46 -69.25 2.73
N GLY A 2 2.96 -68.05 2.72
CA GLY A 2 2.33 -66.87 2.16
C GLY A 2 2.50 -65.65 3.06
N GLU A 3 3.70 -65.06 2.99
CA GLU A 3 4.03 -63.78 3.67
C GLU A 3 3.27 -62.64 3.01
N GLY A 4 2.41 -61.97 3.77
CA GLY A 4 1.79 -60.69 3.39
C GLY A 4 2.61 -59.53 3.92
N ARG A 5 3.44 -58.93 3.10
CA ARG A 5 4.19 -57.70 3.40
C ARG A 5 3.21 -56.53 3.54
N LEU A 6 3.11 -55.97 4.75
CA LEU A 6 2.54 -54.63 4.96
C LEU A 6 3.52 -53.59 4.41
N THR A 7 3.17 -52.99 3.27
CA THR A 7 3.84 -51.76 2.81
C THR A 7 3.24 -50.57 3.50
N VAL A 8 3.99 -50.01 4.45
CA VAL A 8 3.71 -48.69 5.04
C VAL A 8 3.90 -47.66 3.94
N ARG A 9 2.80 -47.15 3.40
CA ARG A 9 2.83 -45.96 2.55
C ARG A 9 3.15 -44.76 3.41
N LYS A 10 4.39 -44.28 3.30
CA LYS A 10 4.77 -42.95 3.76
C LYS A 10 3.94 -41.93 2.98
N ALA A 11 3.01 -41.29 3.65
CA ALA A 11 2.34 -40.11 3.12
C ALA A 11 3.37 -38.97 3.11
N TRP A 12 3.92 -38.71 1.95
CA TRP A 12 4.66 -37.47 1.69
C TRP A 12 3.61 -36.37 1.60
N ILE A 13 3.61 -35.48 2.58
CA ILE A 13 2.95 -34.20 2.44
C ILE A 13 3.79 -33.42 1.44
N VAL A 14 3.45 -33.53 0.19
CA VAL A 14 3.92 -32.63 -0.85
C VAL A 14 3.17 -31.32 -0.62
N ALA A 15 3.81 -30.38 0.04
CA ALA A 15 3.42 -28.98 -0.09
C ALA A 15 3.60 -28.65 -1.58
N GLY A 16 2.49 -28.68 -2.31
CA GLY A 16 2.48 -28.48 -3.73
C GLY A 16 2.96 -27.06 -4.05
N ALA A 17 4.13 -26.98 -4.68
CA ALA A 17 4.41 -25.85 -5.52
C ALA A 17 3.40 -25.92 -6.68
N ALA A 18 2.27 -25.25 -6.53
CA ALA A 18 1.35 -25.05 -7.63
C ALA A 18 2.04 -24.13 -8.64
N LEU A 19 2.62 -24.74 -9.67
CA LEU A 19 2.84 -24.07 -10.94
C LEU A 19 1.46 -23.79 -11.54
N ALA A 20 0.81 -22.76 -11.07
CA ALA A 20 -0.36 -22.19 -11.71
C ALA A 20 0.13 -21.17 -12.74
N ALA A 21 0.33 -21.61 -13.97
CA ALA A 21 0.17 -20.76 -15.12
C ALA A 21 -1.31 -20.37 -15.21
N GLY A 22 -1.72 -19.39 -14.42
CA GLY A 22 -3.05 -18.82 -14.40
C GLY A 22 -2.91 -17.33 -14.39
N LEU A 23 -3.41 -16.67 -15.42
CA LEU A 23 -3.55 -15.23 -15.56
C LEU A 23 -4.25 -14.66 -14.31
N SER A 24 -3.49 -14.43 -13.26
CA SER A 24 -3.93 -13.57 -12.18
C SER A 24 -3.93 -12.15 -12.74
N PHE A 25 -5.10 -11.56 -12.79
CA PHE A 25 -5.27 -10.14 -13.02
C PHE A 25 -4.79 -9.40 -11.75
N VAL A 26 -3.54 -9.62 -11.39
CA VAL A 26 -2.79 -8.73 -10.52
C VAL A 26 -2.24 -7.68 -11.48
N MET A 27 -2.73 -6.46 -11.33
CA MET A 27 -2.22 -5.29 -12.02
C MET A 27 -0.70 -5.29 -11.91
N LEU A 28 -0.01 -5.61 -13.01
CA LEU A 28 1.44 -5.58 -13.11
C LEU A 28 1.88 -4.11 -13.00
N LEU A 29 2.14 -3.67 -11.77
CA LEU A 29 2.81 -2.41 -11.50
C LEU A 29 4.31 -2.62 -11.71
N VAL A 30 4.78 -2.30 -12.90
CA VAL A 30 6.23 -2.18 -13.14
C VAL A 30 6.68 -0.86 -12.52
N VAL A 31 7.20 -0.94 -11.30
CA VAL A 31 7.76 0.23 -10.61
C VAL A 31 9.28 0.19 -10.77
N GLY A 32 9.81 1.08 -11.59
CA GLY A 32 11.22 1.43 -11.56
C GLY A 32 11.49 2.39 -10.40
N VAL A 33 12.00 1.88 -9.26
CA VAL A 33 12.46 2.74 -8.17
C VAL A 33 13.96 2.92 -8.29
N TYR A 34 14.38 4.15 -8.55
CA TYR A 34 15.76 4.56 -8.27
C TYR A 34 15.88 4.86 -6.78
N ILE A 35 16.62 4.01 -6.06
CA ILE A 35 17.01 4.29 -4.68
C ILE A 35 18.20 5.25 -4.75
N VAL A 36 17.97 6.52 -4.41
CA VAL A 36 19.08 7.39 -4.04
C VAL A 36 19.47 7.04 -2.60
N ALA A 37 20.55 6.28 -2.46
CA ALA A 37 21.17 6.04 -1.17
C ALA A 37 21.97 7.28 -0.77
N GLY A 38 21.31 8.22 -0.08
CA GLY A 38 21.98 9.31 0.61
C GLY A 38 22.52 8.83 1.95
N ASN A 39 23.83 8.67 2.05
CA ASN A 39 24.53 8.52 3.33
C ASN A 39 24.39 9.82 4.13
N LEU A 40 23.51 9.84 5.10
CA LEU A 40 23.50 10.85 6.16
C LEU A 40 24.07 10.22 7.43
N ALA A 41 25.37 10.38 7.61
CA ALA A 41 26.00 10.30 8.93
C ALA A 41 25.53 11.51 9.74
N GLY A 42 24.55 11.31 10.63
CA GLY A 42 24.04 12.37 11.50
C GLY A 42 22.68 11.99 12.08
N GLY A 43 22.65 11.22 13.17
CA GLY A 43 21.48 11.02 14.04
C GLY A 43 20.33 10.25 13.38
N VAL A 44 20.25 8.96 13.67
CA VAL A 44 19.19 8.04 13.26
C VAL A 44 17.82 8.55 13.73
N GLY A 45 17.15 9.32 12.90
CA GLY A 45 15.71 9.51 12.98
C GLY A 45 15.05 8.29 12.34
N GLY A 46 14.72 7.27 13.14
CA GLY A 46 13.96 6.13 12.65
C GLY A 46 12.66 6.62 12.02
N ALA A 47 12.29 6.08 10.85
CA ALA A 47 10.97 6.31 10.26
C ALA A 47 9.90 6.03 11.32
N SER A 48 8.85 6.85 11.38
CA SER A 48 7.75 6.60 12.32
C SER A 48 7.15 5.22 12.02
N LYS A 49 7.00 4.43 13.09
CA LYS A 49 6.31 3.13 13.04
C LYS A 49 4.82 3.29 13.31
N ALA A 50 4.41 4.46 13.77
CA ALA A 50 3.02 4.78 14.07
C ALA A 50 2.22 5.00 12.78
N LEU A 51 0.95 4.65 12.81
CA LEU A 51 0.02 4.86 11.71
C LEU A 51 -0.34 6.34 11.59
N ALA A 52 -0.29 6.89 10.38
CA ALA A 52 -0.79 8.22 10.09
C ALA A 52 -2.30 8.30 10.33
N LYS A 53 -2.76 9.40 10.92
CA LYS A 53 -4.19 9.58 11.21
C LYS A 53 -4.98 9.60 9.89
N GLY A 54 -5.96 8.67 9.79
CA GLY A 54 -6.80 8.54 8.60
C GLY A 54 -6.15 7.86 7.39
N ALA A 55 -4.95 7.28 7.55
CA ALA A 55 -4.29 6.52 6.48
C ALA A 55 -4.99 5.17 6.18
N VAL A 56 -5.82 4.68 7.08
CA VAL A 56 -6.57 3.43 6.95
C VAL A 56 -8.06 3.75 7.08
N PRO A 57 -8.97 3.06 6.37
CA PRO A 57 -10.39 3.20 6.55
C PRO A 57 -10.78 3.16 8.03
N ALA A 58 -11.68 4.06 8.45
CA ALA A 58 -12.01 4.26 9.87
C ALA A 58 -12.44 2.96 10.58
N ALA A 59 -13.12 2.07 9.85
CA ALA A 59 -13.56 0.76 10.37
C ALA A 59 -12.39 -0.14 10.80
N TYR A 60 -11.21 0.00 10.20
CA TYR A 60 -10.05 -0.88 10.46
C TYR A 60 -8.94 -0.20 11.25
N SER A 61 -9.01 1.13 11.43
CA SER A 61 -7.92 1.90 12.04
C SER A 61 -7.55 1.41 13.45
N ALA A 62 -8.54 1.13 14.29
CA ALA A 62 -8.31 0.63 15.64
C ALA A 62 -7.68 -0.79 15.65
N LEU A 63 -8.13 -1.66 14.75
CA LEU A 63 -7.58 -3.01 14.58
C LEU A 63 -6.12 -2.96 14.13
N VAL A 64 -5.83 -2.20 13.07
CA VAL A 64 -4.47 -2.04 12.54
C VAL A 64 -3.54 -1.43 13.58
N GLN A 65 -4.00 -0.41 14.32
CA GLN A 65 -3.23 0.20 15.39
C GLN A 65 -2.94 -0.78 16.54
N LYS A 66 -3.93 -1.58 16.97
CA LYS A 66 -3.77 -2.58 18.01
C LYS A 66 -2.83 -3.70 17.57
N TRP A 67 -3.16 -4.35 16.48
CA TRP A 67 -2.52 -5.58 16.05
C TRP A 67 -1.18 -5.37 15.35
N GLY A 68 -0.96 -4.20 14.74
CA GLY A 68 0.35 -3.82 14.22
C GLY A 68 1.44 -3.66 15.29
N ASN A 69 1.07 -3.63 16.57
CA ASN A 69 2.01 -3.61 17.68
C ASN A 69 2.17 -4.98 18.38
N LEU A 70 1.70 -6.06 17.78
CA LEU A 70 1.68 -7.39 18.38
C LEU A 70 3.08 -7.93 18.70
N CYS A 71 4.07 -7.67 17.84
CA CYS A 71 5.45 -8.10 18.06
C CYS A 71 6.45 -7.11 17.41
N PRO A 72 7.75 -7.19 17.77
CA PRO A 72 8.77 -6.27 17.23
C PRO A 72 8.99 -6.32 15.73
N ALA A 73 8.57 -7.40 15.07
CA ALA A 73 8.78 -7.60 13.61
C ALA A 73 7.84 -6.77 12.75
N ILE A 74 6.72 -6.33 13.29
CA ILE A 74 5.71 -5.54 12.58
C ILE A 74 5.47 -4.19 13.27
N ASN A 75 4.78 -3.32 12.57
CA ASN A 75 4.27 -2.06 13.13
C ASN A 75 2.97 -1.67 12.39
N PRO A 76 2.14 -0.76 12.95
CA PRO A 76 0.86 -0.41 12.35
C PRO A 76 0.94 0.07 10.90
N ALA A 77 1.97 0.84 10.53
CA ALA A 77 2.15 1.31 9.17
C ALA A 77 2.53 0.17 8.21
N LEU A 78 3.33 -0.80 8.66
CA LEU A 78 3.68 -1.99 7.87
C LEU A 78 2.46 -2.88 7.65
N LEU A 79 1.70 -3.17 8.71
CA LEU A 79 0.48 -3.96 8.61
C LEU A 79 -0.55 -3.29 7.68
N ALA A 80 -0.72 -1.97 7.78
CA ALA A 80 -1.58 -1.22 6.86
C ALA A 80 -1.14 -1.37 5.40
N ALA A 81 0.17 -1.21 5.12
CA ALA A 81 0.73 -1.35 3.79
C ALA A 81 0.53 -2.76 3.22
N GLN A 82 0.66 -3.78 4.05
CA GLN A 82 0.44 -5.16 3.67
C GLN A 82 -1.04 -5.42 3.34
N LEU A 83 -1.97 -5.07 4.22
CA LEU A 83 -3.42 -5.23 3.97
C LEU A 83 -3.88 -4.48 2.72
N TYR A 84 -3.26 -3.31 2.48
CA TYR A 84 -3.51 -2.57 1.25
C TYR A 84 -2.99 -3.31 0.02
N GLN A 85 -1.77 -3.85 0.05
CA GLN A 85 -1.19 -4.63 -1.04
C GLN A 85 -1.99 -5.92 -1.31
N GLU A 86 -2.52 -6.56 -0.27
CA GLU A 86 -3.31 -7.78 -0.40
C GLU A 86 -4.66 -7.55 -1.08
N SER A 87 -5.40 -6.52 -0.66
CA SER A 87 -6.80 -6.37 -1.08
C SER A 87 -7.28 -4.93 -1.31
N GLY A 88 -6.44 -3.92 -1.07
CA GLY A 88 -6.90 -2.52 -0.99
C GLY A 88 -7.87 -2.28 0.15
N PHE A 89 -7.73 -3.00 1.25
CA PHE A 89 -8.67 -3.04 2.38
C PHE A 89 -10.06 -3.60 2.04
N ASN A 90 -10.19 -4.40 1.01
CA ASN A 90 -11.46 -5.02 0.64
C ASN A 90 -11.67 -6.36 1.38
N PRO A 91 -12.59 -6.46 2.36
CA PRO A 91 -12.82 -7.68 3.11
C PRO A 91 -13.48 -8.79 2.29
N LYS A 92 -14.01 -8.48 1.11
CA LYS A 92 -14.62 -9.46 0.20
C LYS A 92 -13.76 -9.75 -1.03
N ALA A 93 -12.47 -9.41 -0.98
CA ALA A 93 -11.55 -9.71 -2.06
C ALA A 93 -11.29 -11.22 -2.15
N GLN A 94 -11.29 -11.74 -3.37
CA GLN A 94 -10.92 -13.12 -3.68
C GLN A 94 -10.02 -13.15 -4.90
N SER A 95 -8.88 -13.83 -4.79
CA SER A 95 -7.97 -14.00 -5.92
C SER A 95 -8.29 -15.26 -6.74
N ALA A 96 -7.74 -15.33 -7.94
CA ALA A 96 -7.84 -16.56 -8.78
C ALA A 96 -7.17 -17.78 -8.12
N ALA A 97 -6.23 -17.56 -7.20
CA ALA A 97 -5.57 -18.60 -6.41
C ALA A 97 -6.35 -18.96 -5.13
N ALA A 98 -7.61 -18.53 -5.02
CA ALA A 98 -8.49 -18.74 -3.87
C ALA A 98 -7.99 -18.09 -2.56
N ALA A 99 -7.15 -17.08 -2.63
CA ALA A 99 -6.85 -16.24 -1.47
C ALA A 99 -8.07 -15.36 -1.15
N GLN A 100 -8.39 -15.18 0.13
CA GLN A 100 -9.66 -14.66 0.61
C GLN A 100 -9.49 -13.54 1.65
N GLY A 101 -10.45 -12.62 1.65
CA GLY A 101 -10.60 -11.58 2.66
C GLY A 101 -9.60 -10.44 2.54
N ILE A 102 -9.62 -9.56 3.54
CA ILE A 102 -8.81 -8.34 3.58
C ILE A 102 -7.29 -8.63 3.58
N ALA A 103 -6.88 -9.79 4.09
CA ALA A 103 -5.48 -10.22 4.22
C ALA A 103 -5.09 -11.35 3.25
N GLN A 104 -5.97 -11.72 2.33
CA GLN A 104 -5.74 -12.69 1.26
C GLN A 104 -5.17 -14.04 1.75
N PHE A 105 -5.76 -14.60 2.81
CA PHE A 105 -5.42 -15.95 3.25
C PHE A 105 -5.88 -17.01 2.27
N ILE A 106 -4.98 -17.92 1.90
CA ILE A 106 -5.41 -19.16 1.23
C ILE A 106 -6.06 -20.12 2.25
N PRO A 107 -7.04 -20.97 1.84
CA PRO A 107 -7.81 -21.79 2.78
C PRO A 107 -6.96 -22.67 3.71
N GLY A 108 -5.86 -23.25 3.22
CA GLY A 108 -4.96 -24.06 4.03
C GLY A 108 -4.21 -23.27 5.10
N THR A 109 -3.81 -22.05 4.80
CA THR A 109 -3.16 -21.15 5.77
C THR A 109 -4.19 -20.66 6.79
N TRP A 110 -5.40 -20.29 6.33
CA TRP A 110 -6.48 -19.89 7.23
C TRP A 110 -6.84 -20.99 8.24
N ALA A 111 -7.03 -22.22 7.78
CA ALA A 111 -7.35 -23.36 8.65
C ALA A 111 -6.35 -23.54 9.80
N THR A 112 -5.07 -23.18 9.57
CA THR A 112 -3.98 -23.36 10.55
C THR A 112 -3.69 -22.11 11.38
N HIS A 113 -3.92 -20.93 10.81
CA HIS A 113 -3.47 -19.65 11.39
C HIS A 113 -4.59 -18.63 11.61
N GLY A 114 -5.81 -18.90 11.12
CA GLY A 114 -6.97 -18.07 11.40
C GLY A 114 -7.30 -18.04 12.90
N MET A 115 -7.64 -16.87 13.40
CA MET A 115 -8.01 -16.60 14.78
C MET A 115 -9.43 -16.09 14.85
N ASP A 116 -10.11 -16.34 15.96
CA ASP A 116 -11.24 -15.59 16.44
C ASP A 116 -10.67 -14.34 17.14
N GLY A 117 -10.71 -13.22 16.46
CA GLY A 117 -10.02 -11.99 16.86
C GLY A 117 -10.85 -11.06 17.71
N ASP A 118 -12.19 -11.17 17.64
CA ASP A 118 -13.16 -10.40 18.43
C ASP A 118 -13.85 -11.20 19.53
N GLY A 119 -13.70 -12.54 19.52
CA GLY A 119 -14.19 -13.42 20.58
C GLY A 119 -15.65 -13.81 20.41
N ASP A 120 -16.19 -13.77 19.20
CA ASP A 120 -17.59 -14.12 18.91
C ASP A 120 -17.82 -15.63 18.80
N GLY A 121 -16.74 -16.43 18.79
CA GLY A 121 -16.76 -17.90 18.75
C GLY A 121 -16.63 -18.47 17.33
N ASP A 122 -16.50 -17.62 16.30
CA ASP A 122 -16.26 -18.02 14.92
C ASP A 122 -14.85 -17.63 14.47
N ARG A 123 -14.44 -18.08 13.30
CA ARG A 123 -13.20 -17.69 12.60
C ARG A 123 -13.53 -17.50 11.14
N ASP A 124 -13.94 -16.30 10.79
CA ASP A 124 -14.35 -15.95 9.44
C ASP A 124 -13.25 -15.16 8.70
N VAL A 125 -12.68 -15.74 7.64
CA VAL A 125 -11.67 -15.08 6.79
C VAL A 125 -12.20 -13.79 6.14
N TRP A 126 -13.52 -13.63 6.04
CA TRP A 126 -14.18 -12.48 5.47
C TRP A 126 -14.50 -11.40 6.51
N ASP A 127 -14.33 -11.71 7.79
CA ASP A 127 -14.44 -10.71 8.86
C ASP A 127 -13.07 -10.06 9.12
N PRO A 128 -12.96 -8.73 8.95
CA PRO A 128 -11.73 -8.00 9.30
C PRO A 128 -11.34 -8.11 10.77
N ASN A 129 -12.31 -8.34 11.68
CA ASN A 129 -12.00 -8.51 13.11
C ASN A 129 -11.22 -9.81 13.38
N ASP A 130 -11.34 -10.80 12.50
CA ASP A 130 -10.57 -12.04 12.54
C ASP A 130 -9.34 -12.02 11.62
N ALA A 131 -9.53 -11.52 10.40
CA ALA A 131 -8.49 -11.58 9.37
C ALA A 131 -7.30 -10.65 9.67
N ILE A 132 -7.52 -9.44 10.22
CA ILE A 132 -6.43 -8.51 10.56
C ILE A 132 -5.59 -9.04 11.74
N PRO A 133 -6.17 -9.49 12.86
CA PRO A 133 -5.43 -10.16 13.92
C PRO A 133 -4.64 -11.38 13.45
N SER A 134 -5.29 -12.19 12.61
CA SER A 134 -4.67 -13.40 12.03
C SER A 134 -3.45 -13.05 11.18
N ALA A 135 -3.53 -12.01 10.34
CA ALA A 135 -2.41 -11.54 9.53
C ALA A 135 -1.23 -11.10 10.40
N ALA A 136 -1.48 -10.25 11.40
CA ALA A 136 -0.47 -9.77 12.32
C ALA A 136 0.20 -10.92 13.09
N SER A 137 -0.59 -11.88 13.59
CA SER A 137 -0.09 -13.07 14.29
C SER A 137 0.75 -13.96 13.36
N TYR A 138 0.30 -14.14 12.13
CA TYR A 138 1.02 -14.93 11.13
C TYR A 138 2.33 -14.28 10.72
N ASP A 139 2.38 -12.97 10.54
CA ASP A 139 3.62 -12.22 10.31
C ASP A 139 4.65 -12.42 11.44
N CYS A 140 4.20 -12.30 12.69
CA CYS A 140 5.07 -12.53 13.85
C CYS A 140 5.64 -13.95 13.87
N LYS A 141 4.85 -14.94 13.47
CA LYS A 141 5.26 -16.34 13.37
C LYS A 141 6.25 -16.55 12.22
N LEU A 142 5.97 -15.96 11.04
CA LEU A 142 6.87 -16.00 9.90
C LEU A 142 8.21 -15.34 10.22
N ALA A 143 8.20 -14.17 10.87
CA ALA A 143 9.42 -13.51 11.34
C ALA A 143 10.27 -14.42 12.23
N SER A 144 9.63 -15.18 13.12
CA SER A 144 10.31 -16.17 13.97
C SER A 144 10.91 -17.32 13.16
N TYR A 145 10.23 -17.80 12.12
CA TYR A 145 10.73 -18.90 11.29
C TYR A 145 11.96 -18.52 10.47
N VAL A 146 12.04 -17.26 10.06
CA VAL A 146 13.13 -16.78 9.20
C VAL A 146 14.14 -15.87 9.93
N LYS A 147 14.11 -15.85 11.27
CA LYS A 147 14.96 -14.97 12.10
C LYS A 147 16.45 -15.11 11.83
N ASP A 148 16.89 -16.32 11.49
CA ASP A 148 18.30 -16.64 11.24
C ASP A 148 18.69 -16.54 9.74
N VAL A 149 17.75 -16.13 8.89
CA VAL A 149 18.01 -15.93 7.45
C VAL A 149 18.72 -14.60 7.24
N PRO A 150 19.83 -14.57 6.48
CA PRO A 150 20.57 -13.34 6.19
C PRO A 150 19.70 -12.26 5.50
N GLY A 151 20.09 -11.00 5.66
CA GLY A 151 19.45 -9.86 5.01
C GLY A 151 18.51 -9.08 5.95
N ASP A 152 17.57 -8.37 5.36
CA ASP A 152 16.59 -7.55 6.08
C ASP A 152 15.48 -8.44 6.68
N PRO A 153 15.30 -8.48 8.01
CA PRO A 153 14.31 -9.34 8.66
C PRO A 153 12.87 -9.03 8.22
N THR A 154 12.53 -7.75 8.02
CA THR A 154 11.20 -7.35 7.56
C THR A 154 10.94 -7.82 6.14
N LYS A 155 11.91 -7.69 5.24
CA LYS A 155 11.78 -8.19 3.88
C LYS A 155 11.67 -9.71 3.82
N ASN A 156 12.43 -10.41 4.67
CA ASN A 156 12.35 -11.87 4.77
C ASN A 156 10.98 -12.33 5.28
N MET A 157 10.42 -11.65 6.28
CA MET A 157 9.07 -11.90 6.79
C MET A 157 8.00 -11.69 5.70
N LEU A 158 8.00 -10.53 5.03
CA LEU A 158 7.07 -10.23 3.95
C LEU A 158 7.19 -11.23 2.78
N ALA A 159 8.42 -11.57 2.40
CA ALA A 159 8.65 -12.59 1.38
C ALA A 159 8.11 -13.95 1.80
N SER A 160 8.15 -14.26 3.11
CA SER A 160 7.60 -15.51 3.66
C SER A 160 6.07 -15.53 3.60
N TYR A 161 5.41 -14.40 3.78
CA TYR A 161 3.95 -14.31 3.64
C TYR A 161 3.50 -14.65 2.21
N ASN A 162 4.19 -14.10 1.20
CA ASN A 162 3.86 -14.28 -0.20
C ASN A 162 4.34 -15.63 -0.78
N ALA A 163 5.60 -16.02 -0.51
CA ALA A 163 6.23 -17.19 -1.14
C ALA A 163 6.40 -18.40 -0.20
N GLY A 164 6.05 -18.25 1.07
CA GLY A 164 6.28 -19.26 2.11
C GLY A 164 7.69 -19.20 2.71
N ALA A 165 7.79 -19.43 4.03
CA ALA A 165 9.05 -19.38 4.78
C ALA A 165 10.12 -20.36 4.24
N TYR A 166 9.69 -21.51 3.72
CA TYR A 166 10.62 -22.48 3.12
C TYR A 166 11.40 -21.89 1.93
N ALA A 167 10.74 -21.13 1.08
CA ALA A 167 11.43 -20.48 -0.05
C ALA A 167 12.49 -19.48 0.45
N VAL A 168 12.15 -18.67 1.45
CA VAL A 168 13.06 -17.67 2.04
C VAL A 168 14.27 -18.35 2.70
N ILE A 169 14.07 -19.42 3.43
CA ILE A 169 15.15 -20.22 4.03
C ILE A 169 16.03 -20.84 2.95
N LYS A 170 15.43 -21.46 1.92
CA LYS A 170 16.11 -22.10 0.80
C LYS A 170 17.02 -21.13 0.03
N TYR A 171 16.52 -19.94 -0.24
CA TYR A 171 17.25 -18.91 -0.99
C TYR A 171 18.08 -17.98 -0.10
N LYS A 172 18.08 -18.19 1.22
CA LYS A 172 18.81 -17.40 2.20
C LYS A 172 18.49 -15.90 2.11
N GLY A 173 17.22 -15.56 1.90
CA GLY A 173 16.69 -14.21 1.72
C GLY A 173 15.45 -14.19 0.83
N VAL A 174 15.09 -13.01 0.35
CA VAL A 174 13.96 -12.85 -0.59
C VAL A 174 14.21 -13.70 -1.84
N PRO A 175 13.34 -14.67 -2.18
CA PRO A 175 13.56 -15.55 -3.31
C PRO A 175 13.52 -14.80 -4.64
N PRO A 176 14.18 -15.33 -5.71
CA PRO A 176 14.27 -14.67 -7.01
C PRO A 176 12.98 -14.79 -7.83
N TYR A 177 11.83 -14.70 -7.17
CA TYR A 177 10.53 -14.67 -7.81
C TYR A 177 10.11 -13.23 -8.01
N LYS A 178 9.86 -12.80 -9.25
CA LYS A 178 9.48 -11.42 -9.56
C LYS A 178 8.27 -10.92 -8.76
N GLU A 179 7.27 -11.78 -8.59
CA GLU A 179 6.08 -11.49 -7.80
C GLU A 179 6.47 -11.14 -6.36
N THR A 180 7.23 -12.01 -5.69
CA THR A 180 7.65 -11.82 -4.30
C THR A 180 8.56 -10.60 -4.12
N GLN A 181 9.49 -10.38 -5.05
CA GLN A 181 10.36 -9.21 -5.04
C GLN A 181 9.55 -7.90 -5.16
N ASN A 182 8.56 -7.88 -6.07
CA ASN A 182 7.66 -6.75 -6.22
C ASN A 182 6.77 -6.55 -5.00
N TYR A 183 6.22 -7.63 -4.44
CA TYR A 183 5.42 -7.60 -3.22
C TYR A 183 6.19 -6.94 -2.06
N VAL A 184 7.39 -7.43 -1.77
CA VAL A 184 8.24 -6.88 -0.71
C VAL A 184 8.56 -5.41 -0.97
N LYS A 185 8.95 -5.06 -2.19
CA LYS A 185 9.29 -3.69 -2.57
C LYS A 185 8.09 -2.76 -2.41
N THR A 186 6.93 -3.15 -2.92
CA THR A 186 5.71 -2.34 -2.84
C THR A 186 5.32 -2.07 -1.40
N ILE A 187 5.26 -3.09 -0.55
CA ILE A 187 4.87 -2.93 0.85
C ILE A 187 5.85 -2.04 1.61
N THR A 188 7.16 -2.25 1.44
CA THR A 188 8.16 -1.42 2.13
C THR A 188 8.13 0.04 1.69
N THR A 189 7.75 0.32 0.45
CA THR A 189 7.53 1.69 -0.03
C THR A 189 6.23 2.28 0.52
N LEU A 190 5.13 1.54 0.43
CA LEU A 190 3.82 1.96 0.94
C LEU A 190 3.82 2.19 2.46
N GLN A 191 4.62 1.43 3.22
CA GLN A 191 4.75 1.64 4.65
C GLN A 191 5.09 3.10 5.00
N GLN A 192 5.93 3.77 4.21
CA GLN A 192 6.27 5.17 4.43
C GLN A 192 5.06 6.09 4.26
N SER A 193 4.18 5.79 3.31
CA SER A 193 2.96 6.56 3.06
C SER A 193 1.89 6.35 4.13
N PHE A 194 1.89 5.18 4.79
CA PHE A 194 1.00 4.88 5.91
C PHE A 194 1.55 5.34 7.27
N ALA A 195 2.85 5.64 7.35
CA ALA A 195 3.48 6.07 8.57
C ALA A 195 3.09 7.52 8.94
N ALA A 196 2.90 7.77 10.23
CA ALA A 196 2.80 9.13 10.72
C ALA A 196 4.11 9.88 10.42
N PRO A 197 4.07 11.14 9.98
CA PRO A 197 5.28 11.90 9.76
C PRO A 197 6.07 11.98 11.06
N VAL A 198 7.36 11.66 10.99
CA VAL A 198 8.27 11.97 12.08
C VAL A 198 8.43 13.48 12.09
N SER A 199 7.98 14.12 13.16
CA SER A 199 8.07 15.56 13.34
C SER A 199 9.54 16.00 13.36
N ARG A 200 10.10 16.32 12.20
CA ARG A 200 11.38 17.04 12.10
C ARG A 200 11.40 18.19 11.11
N VAL A 201 10.47 18.19 10.20
CA VAL A 201 10.18 19.36 9.37
C VAL A 201 8.68 19.28 9.16
N ASP A 202 7.95 20.27 9.61
CA ASP A 202 6.58 20.45 9.13
C ASP A 202 6.70 20.56 7.60
N PRO A 203 6.29 19.52 6.82
CA PRO A 203 5.93 19.78 5.44
C PRO A 203 4.94 20.91 5.54
N SER A 204 4.89 21.85 4.59
CA SER A 204 3.93 22.95 4.77
C SER A 204 2.67 22.30 5.33
N LYS A 205 2.15 22.85 6.40
CA LYS A 205 0.96 22.31 7.08
C LYS A 205 -0.13 21.99 6.07
N GLN A 206 -0.08 22.64 4.93
CA GLN A 206 -0.96 22.51 3.80
C GLN A 206 -0.72 21.24 2.97
N ALA A 207 0.51 20.96 2.52
CA ALA A 207 0.79 19.73 1.75
C ALA A 207 0.50 18.45 2.57
N ALA A 208 0.97 18.43 3.84
CA ALA A 208 0.69 17.32 4.75
C ALA A 208 -0.81 17.20 5.03
N GLY A 209 -1.49 18.32 5.27
CA GLY A 209 -2.94 18.33 5.52
C GLY A 209 -3.75 17.84 4.33
N ALA A 210 -3.37 18.23 3.11
CA ALA A 210 -4.02 17.74 1.88
C ALA A 210 -3.81 16.23 1.69
N ILE A 211 -2.59 15.73 1.90
CA ILE A 211 -2.30 14.29 1.87
C ILE A 211 -3.15 13.56 2.92
N TYR A 212 -3.22 14.05 4.17
CA TYR A 212 -4.03 13.45 5.21
C TYR A 212 -5.52 13.44 4.88
N TYR A 213 -6.02 14.50 4.26
CA TYR A 213 -7.40 14.52 3.79
C TYR A 213 -7.64 13.40 2.77
N ALA A 214 -6.78 13.28 1.76
CA ALA A 214 -6.89 12.24 0.74
C ALA A 214 -6.76 10.83 1.33
N GLN A 215 -5.84 10.62 2.28
CA GLN A 215 -5.67 9.34 2.98
C GLN A 215 -6.94 8.91 3.72
N LYS A 216 -7.70 9.85 4.32
CA LYS A 216 -8.99 9.56 4.97
C LYS A 216 -10.06 9.10 3.99
N LYS A 217 -9.87 9.31 2.69
CA LYS A 217 -10.80 8.92 1.64
C LYS A 217 -10.42 7.61 0.95
N LEU A 218 -9.29 6.99 1.32
CA LEU A 218 -8.91 5.67 0.80
C LEU A 218 -10.06 4.66 0.96
N GLY A 219 -10.28 3.86 -0.09
CA GLY A 219 -11.38 2.90 -0.14
C GLY A 219 -12.74 3.49 -0.53
N THR A 220 -12.88 4.82 -0.64
CA THR A 220 -14.11 5.47 -1.12
C THR A 220 -14.28 5.23 -2.62
N LEU A 221 -15.47 4.81 -3.07
CA LEU A 221 -15.77 4.59 -4.48
C LEU A 221 -15.68 5.89 -5.28
N TYR A 222 -15.12 5.80 -6.48
CA TYR A 222 -15.09 6.88 -7.46
C TYR A 222 -16.51 7.30 -7.87
N LEU A 223 -16.70 8.58 -8.11
CA LEU A 223 -17.91 9.15 -8.73
C LEU A 223 -17.50 10.21 -9.75
N TRP A 224 -17.85 10.02 -11.02
CA TRP A 224 -17.63 11.04 -12.04
C TRP A 224 -18.33 12.35 -11.68
N GLY A 225 -17.59 13.46 -11.67
CA GLY A 225 -18.12 14.76 -11.26
C GLY A 225 -18.29 14.95 -9.75
N GLY A 226 -17.90 13.96 -8.93
CA GLY A 226 -18.04 14.03 -7.48
C GLY A 226 -17.00 14.95 -6.83
N ASP A 227 -17.45 15.76 -5.88
CA ASP A 227 -16.64 16.69 -5.06
C ASP A 227 -16.62 16.29 -3.58
N GLY A 228 -17.18 15.13 -3.25
CA GLY A 228 -17.26 14.64 -1.87
C GLY A 228 -18.33 15.32 -1.02
N THR A 229 -19.33 15.93 -1.64
CA THR A 229 -20.47 16.54 -0.98
C THR A 229 -21.43 15.47 -0.41
N ALA A 230 -22.44 15.90 0.32
CA ALA A 230 -23.48 15.01 0.82
C ALA A 230 -24.27 14.36 -0.34
N GLU A 231 -24.52 15.12 -1.39
CA GLU A 231 -25.19 14.67 -2.61
C GLU A 231 -24.38 13.61 -3.34
N ASP A 232 -23.06 13.70 -3.29
CA ASP A 232 -22.12 12.71 -3.85
C ASP A 232 -21.96 11.47 -2.95
N ASN A 233 -22.58 11.45 -1.78
CA ASN A 233 -22.34 10.48 -0.72
C ASN A 233 -20.84 10.39 -0.34
N GLY A 234 -20.16 11.54 -0.31
CA GLY A 234 -18.75 11.65 0.04
C GLY A 234 -17.78 11.08 -1.00
N ARG A 235 -18.24 10.82 -2.25
CA ARG A 235 -17.43 10.25 -3.35
C ARG A 235 -16.83 11.34 -4.22
N PHE A 236 -15.76 11.02 -4.91
CA PHE A 236 -14.96 11.97 -5.67
C PHE A 236 -14.64 11.44 -7.07
N ASP A 237 -14.40 12.37 -8.00
CA ASP A 237 -13.52 12.10 -9.14
C ASP A 237 -12.09 12.55 -8.83
N CYS A 238 -11.16 12.42 -9.79
CA CYS A 238 -9.75 12.72 -9.59
C CYS A 238 -9.48 14.16 -9.16
N SER A 239 -10.04 15.13 -9.88
CA SER A 239 -9.86 16.55 -9.61
C SER A 239 -10.73 17.07 -8.46
N GLY A 240 -11.87 16.43 -8.20
CA GLY A 240 -12.69 16.70 -7.01
C GLY A 240 -11.97 16.29 -5.72
N LEU A 241 -11.27 15.15 -5.72
CA LEU A 241 -10.46 14.72 -4.58
C LEU A 241 -9.32 15.71 -4.29
N THR A 242 -8.55 16.08 -5.30
CA THR A 242 -7.43 17.03 -5.13
C THR A 242 -7.93 18.41 -4.70
N LYS A 243 -9.02 18.90 -5.30
CA LYS A 243 -9.68 20.16 -4.90
C LYS A 243 -10.09 20.13 -3.44
N ALA A 244 -10.86 19.14 -3.02
CA ALA A 244 -11.34 19.04 -1.63
C ALA A 244 -10.18 18.86 -0.63
N ALA A 245 -9.13 18.13 -1.00
CA ALA A 245 -7.93 17.96 -0.18
C ALA A 245 -7.25 19.31 0.07
N TYR A 246 -7.05 20.12 -0.95
CA TYR A 246 -6.42 21.41 -0.82
C TYR A 246 -7.34 22.49 -0.20
N GLU A 247 -8.63 22.45 -0.45
CA GLU A 247 -9.62 23.31 0.24
C GLU A 247 -9.62 23.07 1.76
N SER A 248 -9.40 21.83 2.19
CA SER A 248 -9.34 21.47 3.62
C SER A 248 -8.19 22.17 4.36
N VAL A 249 -7.23 22.71 3.63
CA VAL A 249 -6.05 23.41 4.14
C VAL A 249 -5.98 24.88 3.67
N GLY A 250 -7.08 25.39 3.13
CA GLY A 250 -7.24 26.81 2.76
C GLY A 250 -6.69 27.18 1.37
N ILE A 251 -6.43 26.21 0.49
CA ILE A 251 -6.01 26.44 -0.89
C ILE A 251 -7.16 26.07 -1.82
N THR A 252 -7.62 27.04 -2.61
CA THR A 252 -8.67 26.82 -3.62
C THR A 252 -8.06 26.39 -4.94
N LEU A 253 -8.48 25.22 -5.45
CA LEU A 253 -8.09 24.74 -6.76
C LEU A 253 -9.28 24.78 -7.75
N PRO A 254 -8.99 24.92 -9.06
CA PRO A 254 -10.00 24.74 -10.10
C PRO A 254 -10.67 23.36 -10.03
N ARG A 255 -11.89 23.28 -10.59
CA ARG A 255 -12.67 22.04 -10.53
C ARG A 255 -12.08 20.90 -11.40
N VAL A 256 -11.51 21.21 -12.53
CA VAL A 256 -11.08 20.20 -13.51
C VAL A 256 -9.57 20.08 -13.60
N ALA A 257 -9.10 18.87 -13.89
CA ALA A 257 -7.67 18.54 -13.84
C ALA A 257 -6.79 19.41 -14.74
N ASN A 258 -7.22 19.68 -15.98
CA ASN A 258 -6.44 20.49 -16.92
C ASN A 258 -6.36 21.99 -16.51
N ASP A 259 -7.28 22.49 -15.69
CA ASP A 259 -7.20 23.84 -15.13
C ASP A 259 -6.34 23.84 -13.84
N GLN A 260 -6.35 22.74 -13.07
CA GLN A 260 -5.45 22.56 -11.92
C GLN A 260 -3.98 22.53 -12.29
N TRP A 261 -3.66 22.12 -13.54
CA TRP A 261 -2.30 22.23 -14.09
C TRP A 261 -1.72 23.62 -13.96
N ASN A 262 -2.54 24.65 -14.12
CA ASN A 262 -2.11 26.06 -14.07
C ASN A 262 -2.10 26.66 -12.65
N ALA A 263 -2.29 25.84 -11.59
CA ALA A 263 -2.40 26.34 -10.23
C ALA A 263 -1.05 26.67 -9.55
N GLY A 264 0.09 26.46 -10.23
CA GLY A 264 1.41 26.74 -9.67
C GLY A 264 2.56 26.38 -10.60
N PRO A 265 3.80 26.47 -10.14
CA PRO A 265 4.99 26.10 -10.91
C PRO A 265 5.03 24.57 -11.17
N HIS A 266 5.76 24.21 -12.23
CA HIS A 266 5.91 22.84 -12.69
C HIS A 266 7.29 22.30 -12.30
N PRO A 267 7.44 21.58 -11.18
CA PRO A 267 8.70 20.94 -10.82
C PRO A 267 9.06 19.84 -11.81
N ALA A 268 10.36 19.64 -12.03
CA ALA A 268 10.84 18.48 -12.75
C ALA A 268 10.48 17.19 -11.99
N ARG A 269 10.48 16.07 -12.69
CA ARG A 269 10.08 14.78 -12.08
C ARG A 269 10.96 14.38 -10.90
N GLU A 270 12.25 14.73 -10.99
CA GLU A 270 13.27 14.45 -9.97
C GLU A 270 13.14 15.38 -8.75
N GLU A 271 12.41 16.46 -8.90
CA GLU A 271 12.17 17.48 -7.85
C GLU A 271 10.81 17.32 -7.18
N LEU A 272 10.10 16.25 -7.46
CA LEU A 272 8.77 16.01 -6.88
C LEU A 272 8.83 15.91 -5.36
N LEU A 273 7.95 16.65 -4.71
CA LEU A 273 7.76 16.65 -3.26
C LEU A 273 6.36 16.15 -2.90
N PRO A 274 6.18 15.42 -1.78
CA PRO A 274 4.85 15.07 -1.30
C PRO A 274 3.93 16.29 -1.21
N GLY A 275 2.73 16.17 -1.80
CA GLY A 275 1.79 17.26 -1.99
C GLY A 275 1.77 17.83 -3.41
N ASP A 276 2.77 17.62 -4.25
CA ASP A 276 2.68 18.03 -5.65
C ASP A 276 1.49 17.32 -6.33
N LEU A 277 0.76 18.04 -7.16
CA LEU A 277 -0.22 17.44 -8.05
C LEU A 277 0.52 16.81 -9.23
N VAL A 278 0.19 15.56 -9.56
CA VAL A 278 0.76 14.83 -10.70
C VAL A 278 -0.32 14.57 -11.73
N PHE A 279 -0.01 14.80 -13.00
CA PHE A 279 -0.97 14.82 -14.09
C PHE A 279 -0.66 13.78 -15.16
N PHE A 280 -1.72 13.29 -15.81
CA PHE A 280 -1.65 12.27 -16.85
C PHE A 280 -2.49 12.68 -18.06
N SER A 281 -1.94 12.46 -19.26
CA SER A 281 -2.55 12.89 -20.51
C SER A 281 -2.36 11.84 -21.60
N ASP A 282 -3.33 11.78 -22.50
CA ASP A 282 -3.22 10.97 -23.71
C ASP A 282 -2.37 11.67 -24.79
N ASP A 283 -2.15 12.98 -24.65
CA ASP A 283 -1.26 13.80 -25.50
C ASP A 283 -0.28 14.58 -24.60
N LEU A 284 0.98 14.12 -24.54
CA LEU A 284 2.02 14.72 -23.70
C LEU A 284 2.49 16.10 -24.17
N THR A 285 1.99 16.60 -25.29
CA THR A 285 2.31 17.94 -25.83
C THR A 285 1.20 18.97 -25.57
N ASN A 286 0.05 18.52 -25.04
CA ASN A 286 -1.14 19.35 -24.91
C ASN A 286 -1.73 19.25 -23.49
N SER A 287 -1.55 20.30 -22.67
CA SER A 287 -2.12 20.34 -21.30
C SER A 287 -3.66 20.31 -21.28
N ARG A 288 -4.32 20.67 -22.40
CA ARG A 288 -5.78 20.56 -22.50
C ARG A 288 -6.27 19.11 -22.62
N ALA A 289 -5.38 18.19 -23.00
CA ALA A 289 -5.64 16.76 -23.04
C ALA A 289 -5.39 16.05 -21.70
N ILE A 290 -5.02 16.77 -20.64
CA ILE A 290 -4.92 16.21 -19.29
C ILE A 290 -6.28 15.68 -18.86
N ARG A 291 -6.31 14.40 -18.51
CA ARG A 291 -7.53 13.66 -18.16
C ARG A 291 -7.55 13.14 -16.73
N HIS A 292 -6.40 13.17 -16.04
CA HIS A 292 -6.28 12.63 -14.70
C HIS A 292 -5.28 13.41 -13.86
N VAL A 293 -5.51 13.42 -12.54
CA VAL A 293 -4.66 14.06 -11.53
C VAL A 293 -4.69 13.27 -10.23
N GLY A 294 -3.56 13.25 -9.53
CA GLY A 294 -3.42 12.71 -8.18
C GLY A 294 -2.55 13.59 -7.30
N ILE A 295 -2.49 13.30 -6.01
CA ILE A 295 -1.59 13.95 -5.04
C ILE A 295 -0.38 13.06 -4.84
N TYR A 296 0.80 13.52 -5.19
CA TYR A 296 2.05 12.79 -4.96
C TYR A 296 2.32 12.64 -3.45
N VAL A 297 2.66 11.43 -3.02
CA VAL A 297 2.91 11.11 -1.60
C VAL A 297 4.34 10.66 -1.31
N GLY A 298 5.21 10.72 -2.32
CA GLY A 298 6.58 10.22 -2.21
C GLY A 298 6.74 8.79 -2.73
N GLY A 299 8.00 8.36 -2.88
CA GLY A 299 8.33 6.99 -3.25
C GLY A 299 7.87 6.53 -4.64
N GLY A 300 7.44 7.45 -5.50
CA GLY A 300 6.89 7.13 -6.82
C GLY A 300 5.39 6.83 -6.83
N TYR A 301 4.66 7.18 -5.76
CA TYR A 301 3.21 6.95 -5.63
C TYR A 301 2.43 8.25 -5.47
N MET A 302 1.16 8.20 -5.89
CA MET A 302 0.15 9.22 -5.64
C MET A 302 -1.07 8.62 -4.93
N ILE A 303 -1.89 9.45 -4.31
CA ILE A 303 -3.28 9.11 -3.96
C ILE A 303 -4.16 9.74 -5.01
N ASP A 304 -5.06 8.96 -5.58
CA ASP A 304 -5.98 9.41 -6.60
C ASP A 304 -7.35 8.71 -6.54
N ALA A 305 -8.32 9.28 -7.24
CA ALA A 305 -9.59 8.65 -7.57
C ALA A 305 -9.56 8.26 -9.05
N PRO A 306 -9.24 7.00 -9.40
CA PRO A 306 -8.77 6.69 -10.75
C PRO A 306 -9.87 6.64 -11.80
N ARG A 307 -10.99 5.98 -11.55
CA ARG A 307 -12.09 5.80 -12.53
C ARG A 307 -13.31 5.13 -11.93
N THR A 308 -14.42 5.16 -12.66
CA THR A 308 -15.65 4.42 -12.32
C THR A 308 -15.36 2.94 -12.05
N GLY A 309 -15.93 2.43 -10.98
CA GLY A 309 -15.76 1.06 -10.50
C GLY A 309 -14.51 0.82 -9.66
N ALA A 310 -13.65 1.82 -9.51
CA ALA A 310 -12.50 1.76 -8.62
C ALA A 310 -12.71 2.60 -7.35
N VAL A 311 -11.85 2.41 -6.38
CA VAL A 311 -11.82 3.19 -5.14
C VAL A 311 -10.64 4.16 -5.15
N ILE A 312 -10.70 5.19 -4.31
CA ILE A 312 -9.54 6.04 -4.00
C ILE A 312 -8.45 5.17 -3.40
N ARG A 313 -7.24 5.27 -3.95
CA ARG A 313 -6.13 4.37 -3.63
C ARG A 313 -4.77 5.01 -3.89
N PHE A 314 -3.71 4.26 -3.59
CA PHE A 314 -2.36 4.59 -4.04
C PHE A 314 -2.13 3.98 -5.42
N ASP A 315 -1.76 4.81 -6.39
CA ASP A 315 -1.31 4.36 -7.72
C ASP A 315 0.11 4.87 -8.01
N PRO A 316 0.92 4.14 -8.79
CA PRO A 316 2.24 4.61 -9.18
C PRO A 316 2.13 5.75 -10.18
N ILE A 317 3.10 6.67 -10.13
CA ILE A 317 3.21 7.75 -11.11
C ILE A 317 4.05 7.36 -12.33
N ASP A 318 4.73 6.21 -12.30
CA ASP A 318 5.61 5.76 -13.38
C ASP A 318 4.81 5.02 -14.45
N THR A 319 4.10 5.82 -15.25
CA THR A 319 3.26 5.35 -16.36
C THR A 319 3.60 6.11 -17.64
N PRO A 320 3.38 5.53 -18.83
CA PRO A 320 3.72 6.16 -20.11
C PRO A 320 2.98 7.47 -20.40
N ASP A 321 1.84 7.68 -19.73
CA ASP A 321 0.96 8.86 -19.87
C ASP A 321 1.21 9.95 -18.81
N TYR A 322 2.28 9.83 -18.01
CA TYR A 322 2.69 10.87 -17.07
C TYR A 322 3.02 12.17 -17.84
N PHE A 323 2.25 13.22 -17.56
CA PHE A 323 2.38 14.52 -18.24
C PHE A 323 3.35 15.46 -17.53
N GLY A 324 3.27 15.54 -16.20
CA GLY A 324 4.06 16.46 -15.39
C GLY A 324 3.45 16.69 -14.02
N ALA A 325 3.92 17.72 -13.34
CA ALA A 325 3.46 18.06 -12.00
C ALA A 325 3.24 19.57 -11.83
N THR A 326 2.42 19.93 -10.81
CA THR A 326 2.23 21.30 -10.35
C THR A 326 2.39 21.37 -8.84
N ARG A 327 3.19 22.30 -8.37
CA ARG A 327 3.39 22.56 -6.95
C ARG A 327 2.49 23.71 -6.51
N VAL A 328 1.51 23.42 -5.68
CA VAL A 328 0.50 24.41 -5.24
C VAL A 328 0.83 25.04 -3.89
N THR A 329 1.89 24.60 -3.21
CA THR A 329 2.36 25.16 -1.93
C THR A 329 3.84 25.52 -2.01
N GLU A 330 4.20 26.82 -1.98
CA GLU A 330 5.60 27.26 -1.95
C GLU A 330 6.34 26.77 -0.71
N ASP A 331 5.67 26.73 0.44
CA ASP A 331 6.25 26.33 1.72
C ASP A 331 6.44 24.81 1.81
N GLY A 332 5.69 24.01 1.07
CA GLY A 332 5.91 22.57 0.95
C GLY A 332 7.27 22.24 0.34
N ALA A 333 7.71 23.05 -0.61
CA ALA A 333 9.00 22.91 -1.27
C ALA A 333 10.20 23.18 -0.35
N LYS A 334 10.03 24.08 0.64
CA LYS A 334 11.11 24.48 1.55
C LYS A 334 11.25 23.54 2.76
N ALA A 335 10.23 22.75 3.04
CA ALA A 335 10.12 21.94 4.26
C ALA A 335 10.53 20.49 4.06
N LEU A 336 10.65 20.00 2.84
CA LEU A 336 11.12 18.66 2.54
C LEU A 336 12.63 18.68 2.28
N PRO A 337 13.41 17.72 2.83
CA PRO A 337 14.83 17.70 2.57
C PRO A 337 15.06 17.65 1.06
N THR A 338 15.69 18.66 0.51
CA THR A 338 16.33 18.56 -0.80
C THR A 338 17.33 17.41 -0.69
N THR A 339 17.02 16.28 -1.32
CA THR A 339 18.00 15.24 -1.55
C THR A 339 19.05 15.82 -2.49
N VAL A 340 20.20 16.16 -1.94
CA VAL A 340 21.43 16.38 -2.70
C VAL A 340 22.04 15.01 -2.99
#